data_4b5258e22b83a0c8337633a785199a56
#
_entry.id   4b5258e22b83a0c8337633a785199a56
#
_cell.length_a   1.000
_cell.length_b   1.000
_cell.length_c   1.000
_cell.angle_alpha   90.00
_cell.angle_beta   90.00
_cell.angle_gamma   90.00
#
_symmetry.space_group_name_H-M   'P 1'
#
loop_
_entity.id
_entity.type
_entity.pdbx_description
1 polymer ?
#
loop_
_entity_poly.entity_id
_entity_poly.type
_entity_poly.pdbx_seq_one_letter_code
_entity_poly.pdbx_strand_id
1 'polypeptide(L)'
;MRKILIGVFITVVLVFGLQYCDHTKETRMQLSEDSMLIQKQLDHVGKLIVTEGTFAEVFSYEDSKKMYFDLLSANKKALVVVNAKATVAYDLSQVETRIDQDTKTVYITKIAEPELNIHPDIEYYDIQQDYLNPFGAEDYNVIKDRVTRQLREKIEASSMMSNAENRLISELQKIYLLTESLGWTLTYNKTNVSSNDSFQTLLD
;
A
#
# COMPACT_ATOMS: atom_id res chain seq x y z
N MET A 1 18.77 -60.27 40.75
CA MET A 1 18.77 -59.87 39.34
C MET A 1 17.48 -59.13 38.93
N ARG A 2 16.26 -59.64 39.20
CA ARG A 2 14.99 -58.95 38.84
C ARG A 2 14.84 -57.54 39.41
N LYS A 3 15.27 -57.26 40.66
CA LYS A 3 15.16 -55.91 41.26
C LYS A 3 16.11 -54.88 40.60
N ILE A 4 17.26 -55.32 40.13
CA ILE A 4 18.22 -54.44 39.40
C ILE A 4 17.69 -54.08 38.01
N LEU A 5 17.09 -55.05 37.31
CA LEU A 5 16.46 -54.80 36.00
C LEU A 5 15.29 -53.78 36.09
N ILE A 6 14.48 -53.88 37.15
CA ILE A 6 13.38 -52.92 37.40
C ILE A 6 13.95 -51.51 37.66
N GLY A 7 15.03 -51.40 38.45
CA GLY A 7 15.68 -50.10 38.70
C GLY A 7 16.23 -49.45 37.43
N VAL A 8 16.91 -50.24 36.61
CA VAL A 8 17.44 -49.74 35.29
C VAL A 8 16.29 -49.31 34.39
N PHE A 9 15.19 -50.07 34.31
CA PHE A 9 14.05 -49.70 33.47
C PHE A 9 13.40 -48.40 33.94
N ILE A 10 13.22 -48.18 35.25
CA ILE A 10 12.67 -46.94 35.80
C ILE A 10 13.59 -45.75 35.49
N THR A 11 14.91 -45.92 35.60
CA THR A 11 15.87 -44.86 35.30
C THR A 11 15.83 -44.45 33.81
N VAL A 12 15.75 -45.45 32.92
CA VAL A 12 15.64 -45.17 31.47
C VAL A 12 14.35 -44.43 31.15
N VAL A 13 13.21 -44.84 31.71
CA VAL A 13 11.93 -44.15 31.49
C VAL A 13 11.96 -42.70 32.02
N LEU A 14 12.59 -42.47 33.19
CA LEU A 14 12.77 -41.13 33.76
C LEU A 14 13.65 -40.24 32.86
N VAL A 15 14.77 -40.74 32.37
CA VAL A 15 15.68 -40.00 31.50
C VAL A 15 15.00 -39.65 30.17
N PHE A 16 14.29 -40.60 29.56
CA PHE A 16 13.52 -40.34 28.35
C PHE A 16 12.38 -39.32 28.57
N GLY A 17 11.70 -39.40 29.70
CA GLY A 17 10.65 -38.46 30.09
C GLY A 17 11.18 -37.03 30.27
N LEU A 18 12.34 -36.86 30.91
CA LEU A 18 12.97 -35.55 31.09
C LEU A 18 13.48 -34.98 29.76
N GLN A 19 14.12 -35.78 28.92
CA GLN A 19 14.56 -35.35 27.58
C GLN A 19 13.38 -34.94 26.69
N TYR A 20 12.26 -35.68 26.77
CA TYR A 20 11.08 -35.30 25.98
C TYR A 20 10.47 -33.97 26.44
N CYS A 21 10.46 -33.72 27.76
CA CYS A 21 9.96 -32.44 28.31
C CYS A 21 10.87 -31.24 27.91
N ASP A 22 12.19 -31.41 27.93
CA ASP A 22 13.11 -30.33 27.55
C ASP A 22 13.01 -30.01 26.05
N HIS A 23 12.95 -31.02 25.20
CA HIS A 23 12.80 -30.80 23.74
C HIS A 23 11.49 -30.08 23.39
N THR A 24 10.42 -30.36 24.10
CA THR A 24 9.12 -29.69 23.89
C THR A 24 9.17 -28.21 24.33
N LYS A 25 9.94 -27.87 25.35
CA LYS A 25 10.12 -26.46 25.80
C LYS A 25 10.95 -25.66 24.85
N GLU A 26 12.06 -26.22 24.34
CA GLU A 26 12.90 -25.55 23.34
C GLU A 26 12.12 -25.25 22.05
N THR A 27 11.36 -26.22 21.56
CA THR A 27 10.53 -26.01 20.34
C THR A 27 9.48 -24.91 20.53
N ARG A 28 8.82 -24.83 21.69
CA ARG A 28 7.85 -23.78 22.00
C ARG A 28 8.50 -22.41 22.13
N MET A 29 9.70 -22.35 22.73
CA MET A 29 10.44 -21.09 22.88
C MET A 29 10.86 -20.56 21.53
N GLN A 30 11.40 -21.40 20.65
CA GLN A 30 11.80 -21.03 19.29
C GLN A 30 10.60 -20.56 18.46
N LEU A 31 9.46 -21.25 18.50
CA LEU A 31 8.22 -20.81 17.84
C LEU A 31 7.75 -19.43 18.31
N SER A 32 7.88 -19.16 19.62
CA SER A 32 7.55 -17.85 20.18
C SER A 32 8.50 -16.76 19.69
N GLU A 33 9.79 -17.04 19.66
CA GLU A 33 10.81 -16.11 19.15
C GLU A 33 10.62 -15.82 17.66
N ASP A 34 10.41 -16.84 16.83
CA ASP A 34 10.15 -16.69 15.39
C ASP A 34 8.91 -15.84 15.15
N SER A 35 7.82 -16.10 15.88
CA SER A 35 6.58 -15.35 15.73
C SER A 35 6.75 -13.88 16.16
N MET A 36 7.55 -13.60 17.21
CA MET A 36 7.88 -12.24 17.63
C MET A 36 8.72 -11.49 16.58
N LEU A 37 9.65 -12.16 15.92
CA LEU A 37 10.46 -11.56 14.86
C LEU A 37 9.59 -11.18 13.65
N ILE A 38 8.70 -12.07 13.25
CA ILE A 38 7.75 -11.81 12.16
C ILE A 38 6.82 -10.65 12.54
N GLN A 39 6.23 -10.67 13.74
CA GLN A 39 5.36 -9.60 14.22
C GLN A 39 6.09 -8.26 14.24
N LYS A 40 7.31 -8.22 14.78
CA LYS A 40 8.14 -7.01 14.80
C LYS A 40 8.45 -6.47 13.40
N GLN A 41 8.67 -7.35 12.43
CA GLN A 41 8.88 -6.93 11.04
C GLN A 41 7.60 -6.34 10.45
N LEU A 42 6.44 -6.93 10.71
CA LEU A 42 5.15 -6.42 10.28
C LEU A 42 4.82 -5.06 10.92
N ASP A 43 5.09 -4.91 12.23
CA ASP A 43 4.85 -3.66 12.96
C ASP A 43 5.80 -2.52 12.52
N HIS A 44 6.99 -2.84 12.00
CA HIS A 44 7.95 -1.86 11.54
C HIS A 44 7.63 -1.29 10.15
N VAL A 45 6.75 -1.95 9.40
CA VAL A 45 6.32 -1.48 8.08
C VAL A 45 5.16 -0.48 8.28
N GLY A 46 5.50 0.74 8.66
CA GLY A 46 4.55 1.83 8.83
C GLY A 46 4.04 2.40 7.50
N LYS A 47 3.60 3.66 7.51
CA LYS A 47 3.16 4.36 6.30
C LYS A 47 4.31 4.45 5.30
N LEU A 48 4.20 3.74 4.18
CA LEU A 48 5.18 3.72 3.11
C LEU A 48 4.75 4.72 2.03
N ILE A 49 5.42 5.88 1.93
CA ILE A 49 5.34 6.73 0.74
C ILE A 49 6.16 6.06 -0.35
N VAL A 50 5.50 5.65 -1.41
CA VAL A 50 6.05 4.69 -2.35
C VAL A 50 6.62 5.37 -3.57
N THR A 51 5.93 6.39 -4.08
CA THR A 51 6.33 7.07 -5.31
C THR A 51 5.92 8.54 -5.25
N GLU A 52 6.83 9.42 -5.64
CA GLU A 52 6.57 10.85 -5.85
C GLU A 52 6.81 11.20 -7.32
N GLY A 53 5.99 12.10 -7.86
CA GLY A 53 6.12 12.62 -9.20
C GLY A 53 5.76 14.10 -9.27
N THR A 54 6.35 14.81 -10.24
CA THR A 54 5.99 16.19 -10.57
C THR A 54 5.38 16.22 -11.96
N PHE A 55 4.29 16.94 -12.09
CA PHE A 55 3.56 17.12 -13.34
C PHE A 55 3.46 18.60 -13.65
N ALA A 56 3.82 18.99 -14.87
CA ALA A 56 3.69 20.36 -15.36
C ALA A 56 2.76 20.36 -16.58
N GLU A 57 1.69 21.13 -16.53
CA GLU A 57 0.66 21.16 -17.55
C GLU A 57 0.18 22.59 -17.81
N VAL A 58 -0.28 22.84 -19.04
CA VAL A 58 -0.92 24.08 -19.41
C VAL A 58 -2.37 23.79 -19.80
N PHE A 59 -3.30 24.43 -19.11
CA PHE A 59 -4.74 24.30 -19.35
C PHE A 59 -5.30 25.58 -19.95
N SER A 60 -6.21 25.43 -20.91
CA SER A 60 -7.01 26.52 -21.41
C SER A 60 -8.45 26.38 -20.90
N TYR A 61 -8.93 27.41 -20.25
CA TYR A 61 -10.33 27.55 -19.85
C TYR A 61 -11.01 28.56 -20.75
N GLU A 62 -12.13 28.17 -21.31
CA GLU A 62 -12.99 29.05 -22.12
C GLU A 62 -14.43 28.88 -21.64
N ASP A 63 -15.12 30.02 -21.49
CA ASP A 63 -16.55 30.07 -21.22
C ASP A 63 -17.19 31.17 -22.07
N SER A 64 -18.37 30.89 -22.61
CA SER A 64 -19.12 31.79 -23.49
C SER A 64 -20.54 31.91 -23.01
N LYS A 65 -20.93 33.14 -22.70
CA LYS A 65 -22.30 33.46 -22.28
C LYS A 65 -23.06 34.09 -23.46
N LYS A 66 -24.11 33.42 -23.89
CA LYS A 66 -24.99 33.89 -24.96
C LYS A 66 -26.11 34.76 -24.35
N MET A 67 -26.40 35.86 -24.99
CA MET A 67 -27.40 36.86 -24.57
C MET A 67 -28.27 37.29 -25.73
N TYR A 68 -29.45 37.80 -25.41
CA TYR A 68 -30.40 38.35 -26.40
C TYR A 68 -30.69 37.38 -27.55
N PHE A 69 -31.29 36.24 -27.26
CA PHE A 69 -31.67 35.23 -28.28
C PHE A 69 -30.49 34.75 -29.15
N ASP A 70 -29.31 34.53 -28.55
CA ASP A 70 -28.10 34.11 -29.23
C ASP A 70 -27.47 35.09 -30.24
N LEU A 71 -27.91 36.35 -30.21
CA LEU A 71 -27.38 37.39 -31.12
C LEU A 71 -26.05 38.00 -30.64
N LEU A 72 -25.80 37.93 -29.32
CA LEU A 72 -24.55 38.43 -28.73
C LEU A 72 -23.93 37.35 -27.87
N SER A 73 -22.63 37.16 -28.02
CA SER A 73 -21.84 36.28 -27.15
C SER A 73 -20.75 37.09 -26.44
N ALA A 74 -20.66 36.90 -25.12
CA ALA A 74 -19.58 37.45 -24.31
C ALA A 74 -18.69 36.29 -23.83
N ASN A 75 -17.42 36.37 -24.15
CA ASN A 75 -16.45 35.33 -23.95
C ASN A 75 -15.52 35.66 -22.79
N LYS A 76 -15.03 34.63 -22.11
CA LYS A 76 -13.89 34.74 -21.21
C LYS A 76 -12.97 33.53 -21.41
N LYS A 77 -11.69 33.76 -21.26
CA LYS A 77 -10.65 32.78 -21.49
C LYS A 77 -9.54 32.95 -20.45
N ALA A 78 -9.03 31.85 -19.91
CA ALA A 78 -7.84 31.86 -19.09
C ALA A 78 -6.86 30.79 -19.56
N LEU A 79 -5.59 31.16 -19.61
CA LEU A 79 -4.47 30.22 -19.74
C LEU A 79 -3.89 29.98 -18.35
N VAL A 80 -3.85 28.74 -17.97
CA VAL A 80 -3.48 28.32 -16.61
C VAL A 80 -2.29 27.37 -16.68
N VAL A 81 -1.20 27.74 -16.02
CA VAL A 81 -0.02 26.88 -15.86
C VAL A 81 -0.16 26.18 -14.51
N VAL A 82 -0.01 24.87 -14.52
CA VAL A 82 -0.15 24.06 -13.31
C VAL A 82 1.09 23.22 -13.10
N ASN A 83 1.71 23.40 -11.95
CA ASN A 83 2.77 22.55 -11.44
C ASN A 83 2.21 21.72 -10.29
N ALA A 84 2.15 20.40 -10.44
CA ALA A 84 1.58 19.55 -9.43
C ALA A 84 2.61 18.57 -8.88
N LYS A 85 2.65 18.42 -7.56
CA LYS A 85 3.37 17.35 -6.88
C LYS A 85 2.35 16.27 -6.53
N ALA A 86 2.59 15.04 -6.99
CA ALA A 86 1.76 13.90 -6.66
C ALA A 86 2.55 12.89 -5.85
N THR A 87 1.88 12.25 -4.89
CA THR A 87 2.43 11.15 -4.09
C THR A 87 1.42 10.00 -4.05
N VAL A 88 1.92 8.79 -4.29
CA VAL A 88 1.16 7.55 -4.05
C VAL A 88 1.75 6.88 -2.82
N ALA A 89 0.93 6.58 -1.85
CA ALA A 89 1.33 5.94 -0.60
C ALA A 89 0.41 4.76 -0.27
N TYR A 90 0.99 3.70 0.28
CA TYR A 90 0.25 2.62 0.93
C TYR A 90 0.44 2.76 2.44
N ASP A 91 -0.65 2.68 3.19
CA ASP A 91 -0.60 2.63 4.65
C ASP A 91 -0.52 1.17 5.10
N LEU A 92 0.70 0.68 5.25
CA LEU A 92 0.94 -0.71 5.62
C LEU A 92 0.58 -1.00 7.09
N SER A 93 0.31 0.03 7.91
CA SER A 93 -0.25 -0.18 9.24
C SER A 93 -1.70 -0.70 9.22
N GLN A 94 -2.37 -0.57 8.06
CA GLN A 94 -3.72 -1.11 7.84
C GLN A 94 -3.71 -2.53 7.27
N VAL A 95 -2.54 -3.12 7.07
CA VAL A 95 -2.42 -4.52 6.65
C VAL A 95 -2.85 -5.41 7.81
N GLU A 96 -3.91 -6.16 7.60
CA GLU A 96 -4.39 -7.10 8.59
C GLU A 96 -3.64 -8.42 8.47
N THR A 97 -2.96 -8.80 9.55
CA THR A 97 -2.18 -10.03 9.61
C THR A 97 -2.61 -10.89 10.80
N ARG A 98 -2.52 -12.20 10.64
CA ARG A 98 -2.72 -13.19 11.72
C ARG A 98 -1.61 -14.22 11.68
N ILE A 99 -0.97 -14.44 12.81
CA ILE A 99 0.08 -15.43 12.97
C ILE A 99 -0.50 -16.66 13.68
N ASP A 100 -0.37 -17.82 13.07
CA ASP A 100 -0.75 -19.12 13.63
C ASP A 100 0.51 -19.93 13.91
N GLN A 101 0.84 -20.08 15.19
CA GLN A 101 2.05 -20.79 15.64
C GLN A 101 1.95 -22.30 15.46
N ASP A 102 0.74 -22.86 15.59
CA ASP A 102 0.54 -24.30 15.51
C ASP A 102 0.76 -24.82 14.08
N THR A 103 0.30 -24.05 13.10
CA THR A 103 0.47 -24.38 11.68
C THR A 103 1.69 -23.71 11.03
N LYS A 104 2.44 -22.90 11.80
CA LYS A 104 3.56 -22.06 11.30
C LYS A 104 3.15 -21.26 10.06
N THR A 105 2.01 -20.58 10.15
CA THR A 105 1.44 -19.85 9.02
C THR A 105 1.17 -18.39 9.37
N VAL A 106 1.61 -17.50 8.48
CA VAL A 106 1.30 -16.07 8.51
C VAL A 106 0.22 -15.80 7.47
N TYR A 107 -0.90 -15.26 7.91
CA TYR A 107 -2.01 -14.87 7.05
C TYR A 107 -2.00 -13.36 6.87
N ILE A 108 -1.94 -12.90 5.63
CA ILE A 108 -2.28 -11.52 5.25
C ILE A 108 -3.72 -11.57 4.73
N THR A 109 -4.65 -10.92 5.43
CA THR A 109 -6.08 -10.95 5.09
C THR A 109 -6.50 -9.73 4.30
N LYS A 110 -5.80 -8.62 4.46
CA LYS A 110 -6.10 -7.39 3.74
C LYS A 110 -4.83 -6.57 3.51
N ILE A 111 -4.69 -6.03 2.31
CA ILE A 111 -3.69 -5.03 1.95
C ILE A 111 -4.42 -3.71 1.77
N ALA A 112 -3.84 -2.60 2.26
CA ALA A 112 -4.42 -1.28 2.11
C ALA A 112 -4.45 -0.84 0.64
N GLU A 113 -5.48 -0.09 0.26
CA GLU A 113 -5.54 0.56 -1.04
C GLU A 113 -4.56 1.75 -1.11
N PRO A 114 -4.05 2.09 -2.30
CA PRO A 114 -3.16 3.23 -2.45
C PRO A 114 -3.90 4.56 -2.24
N GLU A 115 -3.27 5.46 -1.49
CA GLU A 115 -3.70 6.85 -1.38
C GLU A 115 -2.97 7.71 -2.41
N LEU A 116 -3.71 8.32 -3.33
CA LEU A 116 -3.20 9.31 -4.26
C LEU A 116 -3.45 10.72 -3.72
N ASN A 117 -2.37 11.42 -3.36
CA ASN A 117 -2.40 12.82 -2.94
C ASN A 117 -1.80 13.71 -4.04
N ILE A 118 -2.53 14.77 -4.42
CA ILE A 118 -2.14 15.71 -5.47
C ILE A 118 -2.13 17.11 -4.87
N HIS A 119 -1.01 17.80 -4.98
CA HIS A 119 -0.84 19.19 -4.54
C HIS A 119 -0.57 20.07 -5.77
N PRO A 120 -1.63 20.60 -6.42
CA PRO A 120 -1.47 21.49 -7.56
C PRO A 120 -1.12 22.90 -7.10
N ASP A 121 -0.14 23.49 -7.75
CA ASP A 121 0.18 24.91 -7.75
C ASP A 121 -0.31 25.50 -9.07
N ILE A 122 -1.27 26.42 -8.99
CA ILE A 122 -2.03 26.91 -10.14
C ILE A 122 -1.70 28.37 -10.36
N GLU A 123 -1.07 28.67 -11.49
CA GLU A 123 -0.74 30.03 -11.92
C GLU A 123 -1.60 30.46 -13.12
N TYR A 124 -2.26 31.58 -12.99
CA TYR A 124 -3.03 32.17 -14.07
C TYR A 124 -2.11 33.08 -14.92
N TYR A 125 -1.74 32.62 -16.11
CA TYR A 125 -0.76 33.28 -16.96
C TYR A 125 -1.40 34.37 -17.82
N ASP A 126 -2.59 34.12 -18.41
CA ASP A 126 -3.31 35.06 -19.25
C ASP A 126 -4.81 34.96 -18.98
N ILE A 127 -5.45 36.08 -18.70
CA ILE A 127 -6.88 36.20 -18.45
C ILE A 127 -7.46 37.25 -19.40
N GLN A 128 -8.36 36.80 -20.27
CA GLN A 128 -9.11 37.61 -21.20
C GLN A 128 -10.59 37.51 -20.88
N GLN A 129 -11.28 38.64 -20.83
CA GLN A 129 -12.71 38.67 -20.50
C GLN A 129 -13.43 39.80 -21.18
N ASP A 130 -14.66 39.51 -21.59
CA ASP A 130 -15.56 40.55 -22.11
C ASP A 130 -16.24 41.25 -20.92
N TYR A 131 -16.57 42.53 -21.13
CA TYR A 131 -17.23 43.36 -20.11
C TYR A 131 -18.53 42.72 -19.54
N LEU A 132 -19.26 41.98 -20.38
CA LEU A 132 -20.52 41.34 -20.02
C LEU A 132 -20.34 39.90 -19.48
N ASN A 133 -19.12 39.39 -19.43
CA ASN A 133 -18.77 38.08 -18.86
C ASN A 133 -17.43 38.14 -18.10
N PRO A 134 -17.35 38.89 -16.98
CA PRO A 134 -16.11 38.97 -16.20
C PRO A 134 -15.85 37.66 -15.42
N PHE A 135 -14.57 37.41 -15.08
CA PHE A 135 -14.20 36.35 -14.17
C PHE A 135 -14.70 36.64 -12.76
N GLY A 136 -15.31 35.63 -12.15
CA GLY A 136 -15.74 35.65 -10.74
C GLY A 136 -15.07 34.54 -9.93
N ALA A 137 -15.27 34.53 -8.62
CA ALA A 137 -14.72 33.51 -7.72
C ALA A 137 -15.15 32.08 -8.09
N GLU A 138 -16.36 31.94 -8.66
CA GLU A 138 -16.90 30.66 -9.12
C GLU A 138 -16.05 30.07 -10.27
N ASP A 139 -15.60 30.92 -11.20
CA ASP A 139 -14.76 30.48 -12.33
C ASP A 139 -13.43 29.91 -11.88
N TYR A 140 -12.80 30.55 -10.91
CA TYR A 140 -11.54 30.05 -10.32
C TYR A 140 -11.73 28.70 -9.64
N ASN A 141 -12.86 28.50 -8.95
CA ASN A 141 -13.19 27.19 -8.35
C ASN A 141 -13.42 26.12 -9.42
N VAL A 142 -14.20 26.45 -10.47
CA VAL A 142 -14.43 25.54 -11.62
C VAL A 142 -13.12 25.16 -12.31
N ILE A 143 -12.22 26.10 -12.51
CA ILE A 143 -10.90 25.84 -13.09
C ILE A 143 -10.10 24.91 -12.19
N LYS A 144 -10.01 25.21 -10.89
CA LYS A 144 -9.31 24.39 -9.90
C LYS A 144 -9.81 22.95 -9.90
N ASP A 145 -11.13 22.76 -9.84
CA ASP A 145 -11.74 21.43 -9.80
C ASP A 145 -11.50 20.64 -11.09
N ARG A 146 -11.60 21.32 -12.25
CA ARG A 146 -11.32 20.71 -13.56
C ARG A 146 -9.86 20.29 -13.67
N VAL A 147 -8.94 21.17 -13.31
CA VAL A 147 -7.50 20.91 -13.32
C VAL A 147 -7.17 19.72 -12.41
N THR A 148 -7.67 19.73 -11.18
CA THR A 148 -7.41 18.66 -10.21
C THR A 148 -7.92 17.31 -10.72
N ARG A 149 -9.11 17.29 -11.32
CA ARG A 149 -9.68 16.06 -11.89
C ARG A 149 -8.85 15.55 -13.08
N GLN A 150 -8.48 16.40 -14.02
CA GLN A 150 -7.68 16.02 -15.18
C GLN A 150 -6.27 15.54 -14.78
N LEU A 151 -5.65 16.19 -13.79
CA LEU A 151 -4.39 15.74 -13.23
C LEU A 151 -4.54 14.35 -12.59
N ARG A 152 -5.61 14.11 -11.82
CA ARG A 152 -5.87 12.80 -11.21
C ARG A 152 -5.97 11.72 -12.29
N GLU A 153 -6.82 11.89 -13.28
CA GLU A 153 -7.00 10.93 -14.39
C GLU A 153 -5.66 10.64 -15.11
N LYS A 154 -4.85 11.67 -15.31
CA LYS A 154 -3.56 11.55 -15.98
C LYS A 154 -2.53 10.81 -15.11
N ILE A 155 -2.52 11.07 -13.81
CA ILE A 155 -1.63 10.42 -12.87
C ILE A 155 -2.02 8.95 -12.70
N GLU A 156 -3.31 8.65 -12.57
CA GLU A 156 -3.83 7.29 -12.48
C GLU A 156 -3.52 6.46 -13.74
N ALA A 157 -3.52 7.09 -14.92
CA ALA A 157 -3.13 6.45 -16.18
C ALA A 157 -1.59 6.39 -16.40
N SER A 158 -0.80 6.97 -15.52
CA SER A 158 0.66 7.00 -15.64
C SER A 158 1.32 5.77 -15.03
N SER A 159 2.61 5.56 -15.32
CA SER A 159 3.42 4.53 -14.68
C SER A 159 3.63 4.75 -13.17
N MET A 160 3.14 5.85 -12.60
CA MET A 160 3.29 6.15 -11.19
C MET A 160 2.55 5.15 -10.31
N MET A 161 1.34 4.76 -10.70
CA MET A 161 0.55 3.75 -9.98
C MET A 161 1.22 2.38 -10.02
N SER A 162 1.62 1.92 -11.21
CA SER A 162 2.30 0.62 -11.34
C SER A 162 3.68 0.59 -10.66
N ASN A 163 4.40 1.71 -10.63
CA ASN A 163 5.65 1.81 -9.87
C ASN A 163 5.41 1.71 -8.36
N ALA A 164 4.33 2.31 -7.87
CA ALA A 164 3.93 2.21 -6.47
C ALA A 164 3.59 0.76 -6.09
N GLU A 165 2.83 0.08 -6.92
CA GLU A 165 2.46 -1.32 -6.75
C GLU A 165 3.68 -2.26 -6.76
N ASN A 166 4.59 -2.11 -7.73
CA ASN A 166 5.83 -2.87 -7.78
C ASN A 166 6.67 -2.70 -6.50
N ARG A 167 6.65 -1.53 -5.92
CA ARG A 167 7.36 -1.24 -4.68
C ARG A 167 6.67 -1.89 -3.47
N LEU A 168 5.34 -1.87 -3.41
CA LEU A 168 4.56 -2.62 -2.43
C LEU A 168 4.89 -4.12 -2.51
N ILE A 169 4.87 -4.70 -3.71
CA ILE A 169 5.23 -6.10 -3.96
C ILE A 169 6.63 -6.40 -3.40
N SER A 170 7.60 -5.51 -3.65
CA SER A 170 8.97 -5.68 -3.14
C SER A 170 9.04 -5.68 -1.61
N GLU A 171 8.21 -4.90 -0.91
CA GLU A 171 8.15 -4.93 0.56
C GLU A 171 7.45 -6.20 1.07
N LEU A 172 6.39 -6.64 0.43
CA LEU A 172 5.72 -7.91 0.76
C LEU A 172 6.63 -9.12 0.53
N GLN A 173 7.46 -9.08 -0.51
CA GLN A 173 8.48 -10.11 -0.77
C GLN A 173 9.51 -10.23 0.35
N LYS A 174 9.89 -9.14 1.01
CA LYS A 174 10.79 -9.20 2.18
C LYS A 174 10.15 -9.95 3.34
N ILE A 175 8.84 -9.75 3.56
CA ILE A 175 8.07 -10.49 4.55
C ILE A 175 8.04 -11.98 4.19
N TYR A 176 7.77 -12.30 2.93
CA TYR A 176 7.77 -13.68 2.44
C TYR A 176 9.12 -14.37 2.67
N LEU A 177 10.23 -13.74 2.26
CA LEU A 177 11.57 -14.31 2.44
C LEU A 177 11.91 -14.54 3.91
N LEU A 178 11.49 -13.65 4.81
CA LEU A 178 11.68 -13.84 6.25
C LEU A 178 10.88 -15.05 6.73
N THR A 179 9.59 -15.16 6.39
CA THR A 179 8.74 -16.28 6.81
C THR A 179 9.27 -17.60 6.28
N GLU A 180 9.68 -17.66 5.02
CA GLU A 180 10.27 -18.85 4.40
C GLU A 180 11.58 -19.26 5.09
N SER A 181 12.45 -18.30 5.41
CA SER A 181 13.74 -18.57 6.07
C SER A 181 13.59 -19.18 7.46
N LEU A 182 12.48 -18.91 8.14
CA LEU A 182 12.11 -19.46 9.44
C LEU A 182 11.31 -20.77 9.32
N GLY A 183 11.07 -21.27 8.11
CA GLY A 183 10.26 -22.46 7.84
C GLY A 183 8.76 -22.25 8.08
N TRP A 184 8.30 -21.01 7.92
CA TRP A 184 6.90 -20.64 8.00
C TRP A 184 6.29 -20.47 6.60
N THR A 185 4.97 -20.61 6.50
CA THR A 185 4.21 -20.39 5.26
C THR A 185 3.56 -19.03 5.30
N LEU A 186 3.61 -18.29 4.19
CA LEU A 186 2.85 -17.05 4.00
C LEU A 186 1.62 -17.32 3.15
N THR A 187 0.47 -16.82 3.59
CA THR A 187 -0.80 -16.96 2.88
C THR A 187 -1.45 -15.59 2.71
N TYR A 188 -1.87 -15.27 1.50
CA TYR A 188 -2.64 -14.08 1.20
C TYR A 188 -4.01 -14.49 0.65
N ASN A 189 -5.08 -13.93 1.20
CA ASN A 189 -6.47 -14.17 0.79
C ASN A 189 -6.80 -15.68 0.58
N LYS A 190 -6.31 -16.54 1.51
CA LYS A 190 -6.43 -18.01 1.51
C LYS A 190 -5.61 -18.75 0.45
N THR A 191 -4.78 -18.06 -0.30
CA THR A 191 -3.87 -18.65 -1.29
C THR A 191 -2.46 -18.65 -0.73
N ASN A 192 -1.76 -19.79 -0.78
CA ASN A 192 -0.38 -19.87 -0.34
C ASN A 192 0.53 -19.11 -1.31
N VAL A 193 1.35 -18.25 -0.74
CA VAL A 193 2.41 -17.57 -1.49
C VAL A 193 3.58 -18.53 -1.61
N SER A 194 3.76 -19.10 -2.80
CA SER A 194 4.77 -20.14 -3.06
C SER A 194 6.02 -19.62 -3.78
N SER A 195 5.98 -18.39 -4.28
CA SER A 195 7.11 -17.76 -4.97
C SER A 195 6.99 -16.22 -4.93
N ASN A 196 8.10 -15.54 -5.21
CA ASN A 196 8.10 -14.08 -5.32
C ASN A 196 7.14 -13.54 -6.39
N ASP A 197 6.93 -14.29 -7.47
CA ASP A 197 6.05 -13.88 -8.58
C ASP A 197 4.55 -14.03 -8.24
N SER A 198 4.23 -14.77 -7.17
CA SER A 198 2.84 -14.97 -6.73
C SER A 198 2.15 -13.67 -6.31
N PHE A 199 2.89 -12.66 -5.81
CA PHE A 199 2.30 -11.40 -5.39
C PHE A 199 1.75 -10.57 -6.56
N GLN A 200 2.38 -10.59 -7.73
CA GLN A 200 1.88 -9.89 -8.91
C GLN A 200 0.51 -10.42 -9.33
N THR A 201 0.34 -11.74 -9.30
CA THR A 201 -0.91 -12.40 -9.69
C THR A 201 -2.02 -12.27 -8.63
N LEU A 202 -1.67 -11.99 -7.38
CA LEU A 202 -2.61 -11.91 -6.25
C LEU A 202 -3.15 -10.50 -6.01
N LEU A 203 -2.49 -9.47 -6.55
CA LEU A 203 -2.89 -8.06 -6.45
C LEU A 203 -3.69 -7.58 -7.66
N ASP A 204 -3.59 -8.25 -8.81
CA ASP A 204 -4.43 -8.06 -10.01
C ASP A 204 -5.85 -8.63 -9.76
#